data_88600446e314a2ca05a1ef29b5d2e9c5
#
_entry.id   88600446e314a2ca05a1ef29b5d2e9c5
#
_cell.length_a   1.000
_cell.length_b   1.000
_cell.length_c   1.000
_cell.angle_alpha   90.00
_cell.angle_beta   90.00
_cell.angle_gamma   90.00
#
_symmetry.space_group_name_H-M   'P 1'
#
loop_
_entity.id
_entity.type
_entity.pdbx_description
1 polymer ?
#
loop_
_entity_poly.entity_id
_entity_poly.type
_entity_poly.pdbx_seq_one_letter_code
_entity_poly.pdbx_strand_id
1 'polypeptide(L)'
;MRQPSLTTTASYAALETHAIEAEDWQLRSLFSNPHRFPELTVDAAGLFLDYSKNRLDARTLELLHELAQERGVETLRDAMFAGERINLTESRAVLHTALRAPRGTPLVIDGQDVNADIHAVLERVRAFSDAVRAGTWLGHSGKPITDIVNIGIGGSDLGPKMVCLALRQYAHPRIKLHFVSNVDGHDIDAALSQVDPETTLFIIASKTFTTTETMMNAQSARGWFLQQATEEALSKHFVAVSTNTEAIKTFGIDPANMFPFWDWVGGRYSVWSAIGLPVALSVGYGHFADLLAGAHAMDTHFKQAPLEKNMPVLLGLIGFWNRQFLGCASLSIAPYHQDLNRFPAYLQQLDMESNGKRVTRGGQAVDTLTCPVIWGECGTNGQHAYFQLLHQGTDVTPIDFIATLRPAHEFENQHASLLANCFAQSEAFMKGKTIDEVRQDLQEQGLSLAEVERLAPHKTFPGNRPSNTILMEYLTPYTLGALVALYEHKTFVQGVIWDVNSFDQWGVELGKVLAKKIEAELTGAANPALHDSSTNGLIAMAKAAV
;
A
#
# COMPACT_ATOMS: atom_id res chain seq x y z
N MET A 1 -26.88 13.53 1.44
CA MET A 1 -27.93 12.93 0.58
C MET A 1 -27.49 11.54 0.16
N ARG A 2 -28.40 10.56 0.04
CA ARG A 2 -28.05 9.25 -0.53
C ARG A 2 -27.67 9.44 -2.00
N GLN A 3 -26.54 8.92 -2.42
CA GLN A 3 -26.22 8.84 -3.84
C GLN A 3 -27.12 7.81 -4.53
N PRO A 4 -27.49 8.00 -5.80
CA PRO A 4 -28.18 6.97 -6.57
C PRO A 4 -27.28 5.75 -6.73
N SER A 5 -27.89 4.58 -6.98
CA SER A 5 -27.13 3.37 -7.32
C SER A 5 -26.23 3.64 -8.52
N LEU A 6 -25.00 3.13 -8.51
CA LEU A 6 -24.01 3.39 -9.57
C LEU A 6 -24.54 3.00 -10.95
N THR A 7 -25.19 1.82 -11.05
CA THR A 7 -25.75 1.31 -12.32
C THR A 7 -26.92 2.13 -12.86
N THR A 8 -27.51 3.02 -12.04
CA THR A 8 -28.63 3.88 -12.48
C THR A 8 -28.17 5.27 -12.94
N THR A 9 -26.87 5.56 -12.90
CA THR A 9 -26.33 6.84 -13.38
C THR A 9 -26.24 6.88 -14.90
N ALA A 10 -26.42 8.08 -15.48
CA ALA A 10 -26.41 8.25 -16.92
C ALA A 10 -25.02 7.93 -17.52
N SER A 11 -23.96 8.35 -16.85
CA SER A 11 -22.58 8.09 -17.26
C SER A 11 -22.23 6.61 -17.21
N TYR A 12 -22.73 5.86 -16.21
CA TYR A 12 -22.52 4.39 -16.16
C TYR A 12 -23.19 3.68 -17.33
N ALA A 13 -24.45 4.00 -17.64
CA ALA A 13 -25.18 3.43 -18.77
C ALA A 13 -24.50 3.72 -20.12
N ALA A 14 -23.94 4.94 -20.26
CA ALA A 14 -23.18 5.32 -21.45
C ALA A 14 -21.85 4.52 -21.54
N LEU A 15 -21.14 4.34 -20.42
CA LEU A 15 -19.93 3.50 -20.35
C LEU A 15 -20.23 2.03 -20.64
N GLU A 16 -21.34 1.48 -20.15
CA GLU A 16 -21.76 0.11 -20.43
C GLU A 16 -22.02 -0.10 -21.93
N THR A 17 -22.69 0.86 -22.57
CA THR A 17 -22.89 0.84 -24.02
C THR A 17 -21.55 0.92 -24.78
N HIS A 18 -20.67 1.83 -24.37
CA HIS A 18 -19.36 2.04 -24.99
C HIS A 18 -18.42 0.83 -24.77
N ALA A 19 -18.57 0.10 -23.66
CA ALA A 19 -17.79 -1.09 -23.39
C ALA A 19 -18.03 -2.22 -24.40
N ILE A 20 -19.24 -2.32 -24.95
CA ILE A 20 -19.56 -3.30 -26.00
C ILE A 20 -18.69 -3.03 -27.26
N GLU A 21 -18.51 -1.75 -27.63
CA GLU A 21 -17.62 -1.40 -28.74
C GLU A 21 -16.15 -1.71 -28.42
N ALA A 22 -15.75 -1.51 -27.15
CA ALA A 22 -14.38 -1.75 -26.69
C ALA A 22 -14.00 -3.24 -26.57
N GLU A 23 -14.97 -4.19 -26.59
CA GLU A 23 -14.69 -5.63 -26.53
C GLU A 23 -13.77 -6.09 -27.64
N ASP A 24 -14.00 -5.58 -28.87
CA ASP A 24 -13.25 -5.95 -30.07
C ASP A 24 -11.95 -5.15 -30.26
N TRP A 25 -11.67 -4.17 -29.41
CA TRP A 25 -10.49 -3.32 -29.58
C TRP A 25 -9.20 -4.08 -29.29
N GLN A 26 -8.26 -3.94 -30.23
CA GLN A 26 -6.92 -4.47 -30.09
C GLN A 26 -5.94 -3.33 -29.78
N LEU A 27 -5.24 -3.42 -28.64
CA LEU A 27 -4.24 -2.42 -28.25
C LEU A 27 -3.22 -2.16 -29.36
N ARG A 28 -2.74 -3.21 -30.04
CA ARG A 28 -1.79 -3.06 -31.15
C ARG A 28 -2.34 -2.15 -32.27
N SER A 29 -3.65 -2.21 -32.53
CA SER A 29 -4.30 -1.37 -33.53
C SER A 29 -4.49 0.06 -33.08
N LEU A 30 -4.73 0.29 -31.79
CA LEU A 30 -4.84 1.64 -31.21
C LEU A 30 -3.51 2.42 -31.33
N PHE A 31 -2.37 1.73 -31.35
CA PHE A 31 -1.04 2.33 -31.59
C PHE A 31 -0.75 2.67 -33.06
N SER A 32 -1.70 2.49 -33.98
CA SER A 32 -1.62 3.12 -35.30
C SER A 32 -1.69 4.65 -35.24
N ASN A 33 -2.26 5.22 -34.16
CA ASN A 33 -2.16 6.65 -33.86
C ASN A 33 -0.76 6.97 -33.27
N PRO A 34 0.12 7.69 -33.99
CA PRO A 34 1.46 8.01 -33.49
C PRO A 34 1.44 9.01 -32.31
N HIS A 35 0.32 9.70 -32.09
CA HIS A 35 0.15 10.65 -30.99
C HIS A 35 -0.39 10.00 -29.71
N ARG A 36 -0.70 8.70 -29.74
CA ARG A 36 -1.30 8.02 -28.58
C ARG A 36 -0.45 8.13 -27.30
N PHE A 37 0.86 7.99 -27.41
CA PHE A 37 1.75 8.14 -26.24
C PHE A 37 1.71 9.57 -25.67
N PRO A 38 2.00 10.65 -26.42
CA PRO A 38 1.98 12.01 -25.85
C PRO A 38 0.59 12.47 -25.39
N GLU A 39 -0.49 11.91 -25.95
CA GLU A 39 -1.87 12.23 -25.52
C GLU A 39 -2.27 11.54 -24.22
N LEU A 40 -1.68 10.38 -23.92
CA LEU A 40 -2.06 9.52 -22.79
C LEU A 40 -0.93 9.39 -21.77
N THR A 41 -0.33 10.54 -21.43
CA THR A 41 0.69 10.67 -20.38
C THR A 41 0.41 11.86 -19.48
N VAL A 42 0.91 11.82 -18.25
CA VAL A 42 0.84 12.94 -17.31
C VAL A 42 2.05 12.94 -16.36
N ASP A 43 2.55 14.15 -16.08
CA ASP A 43 3.62 14.40 -15.12
C ASP A 43 3.07 15.09 -13.88
N ALA A 44 3.41 14.60 -12.70
CA ALA A 44 3.06 15.24 -11.43
C ALA A 44 4.00 14.83 -10.30
N ALA A 45 4.38 15.76 -9.45
CA ALA A 45 5.12 15.53 -8.20
C ALA A 45 6.39 14.66 -8.38
N GLY A 46 7.08 14.77 -9.52
CA GLY A 46 8.29 13.98 -9.84
C GLY A 46 8.00 12.56 -10.34
N LEU A 47 6.75 12.25 -10.65
CA LEU A 47 6.32 11.02 -11.29
C LEU A 47 5.83 11.30 -12.71
N PHE A 48 6.11 10.37 -13.61
CA PHE A 48 5.57 10.32 -14.96
C PHE A 48 4.67 9.07 -15.08
N LEU A 49 3.44 9.23 -15.55
CA LEU A 49 2.51 8.14 -15.83
C LEU A 49 2.26 8.04 -17.33
N ASP A 50 2.57 6.88 -17.92
CA ASP A 50 2.10 6.44 -19.22
C ASP A 50 0.94 5.44 -19.03
N TYR A 51 -0.25 5.82 -19.47
CA TYR A 51 -1.45 4.97 -19.48
C TYR A 51 -1.93 4.64 -20.90
N SER A 52 -1.07 4.87 -21.90
CA SER A 52 -1.39 4.66 -23.31
C SER A 52 -1.69 3.20 -23.65
N LYS A 53 -1.16 2.24 -22.86
CA LYS A 53 -1.37 0.80 -23.08
C LYS A 53 -2.61 0.25 -22.38
N ASN A 54 -3.70 1.03 -22.33
CA ASN A 54 -5.00 0.60 -21.88
C ASN A 54 -6.00 0.56 -23.04
N ARG A 55 -7.00 -0.33 -22.99
CA ARG A 55 -8.08 -0.40 -23.98
C ARG A 55 -9.07 0.72 -23.77
N LEU A 56 -8.70 1.91 -24.17
CA LEU A 56 -9.49 3.13 -24.07
C LEU A 56 -9.16 4.09 -25.22
N ASP A 57 -10.07 4.97 -25.51
CA ASP A 57 -9.93 6.09 -26.43
C ASP A 57 -10.36 7.41 -25.77
N ALA A 58 -10.45 8.49 -26.54
CA ALA A 58 -10.87 9.81 -26.03
C ALA A 58 -12.31 9.76 -25.46
N ARG A 59 -13.21 9.01 -26.13
CA ARG A 59 -14.60 8.90 -25.67
C ARG A 59 -14.71 8.13 -24.36
N THR A 60 -13.92 7.07 -24.19
CA THR A 60 -13.82 6.36 -22.91
C THR A 60 -13.44 7.31 -21.77
N LEU A 61 -12.43 8.16 -21.99
CA LEU A 61 -11.96 9.12 -20.99
C LEU A 61 -13.01 10.18 -20.68
N GLU A 62 -13.69 10.74 -21.70
CA GLU A 62 -14.79 11.68 -21.51
C GLU A 62 -15.88 11.08 -20.60
N LEU A 63 -16.35 9.88 -20.91
CA LEU A 63 -17.39 9.19 -20.13
C LEU A 63 -16.94 8.87 -18.70
N LEU A 64 -15.67 8.50 -18.52
CA LEU A 64 -15.10 8.28 -17.19
C LEU A 64 -15.02 9.57 -16.37
N HIS A 65 -14.69 10.71 -17.00
CA HIS A 65 -14.71 12.02 -16.34
C HIS A 65 -16.14 12.46 -16.00
N GLU A 66 -17.11 12.25 -16.91
CA GLU A 66 -18.52 12.48 -16.62
C GLU A 66 -18.97 11.65 -15.40
N LEU A 67 -18.55 10.37 -15.32
CA LEU A 67 -18.82 9.51 -14.16
C LEU A 67 -18.22 10.08 -12.88
N ALA A 68 -16.95 10.51 -12.91
CA ALA A 68 -16.28 11.09 -11.75
C ALA A 68 -17.01 12.34 -11.23
N GLN A 69 -17.48 13.19 -12.15
CA GLN A 69 -18.29 14.38 -11.82
C GLN A 69 -19.66 13.98 -11.24
N GLU A 70 -20.38 13.06 -11.89
CA GLU A 70 -21.69 12.58 -11.44
C GLU A 70 -21.61 11.91 -10.06
N ARG A 71 -20.48 11.20 -9.77
CA ARG A 71 -20.23 10.59 -8.47
C ARG A 71 -19.68 11.56 -7.42
N GLY A 72 -19.42 12.82 -7.79
CA GLY A 72 -18.99 13.87 -6.88
C GLY A 72 -17.58 13.68 -6.33
N VAL A 73 -16.64 13.19 -7.15
CA VAL A 73 -15.25 12.97 -6.74
C VAL A 73 -14.62 14.25 -6.20
N GLU A 74 -14.81 15.39 -6.88
CA GLU A 74 -14.28 16.68 -6.44
C GLU A 74 -14.91 17.15 -5.13
N THR A 75 -16.23 17.02 -5.00
CA THR A 75 -16.96 17.40 -3.79
C THR A 75 -16.46 16.64 -2.56
N LEU A 76 -16.30 15.31 -2.69
CA LEU A 76 -15.85 14.50 -1.56
C LEU A 76 -14.34 14.67 -1.28
N ARG A 77 -13.54 14.93 -2.33
CA ARG A 77 -12.14 15.34 -2.20
C ARG A 77 -12.03 16.62 -1.36
N ASP A 78 -12.78 17.64 -1.73
CA ASP A 78 -12.74 18.95 -1.06
C ASP A 78 -13.23 18.83 0.39
N ALA A 79 -14.25 18.01 0.66
CA ALA A 79 -14.72 17.67 1.99
C ALA A 79 -13.63 16.98 2.83
N MET A 80 -12.87 16.03 2.23
CA MET A 80 -11.73 15.38 2.89
C MET A 80 -10.65 16.40 3.30
N PHE A 81 -10.25 17.28 2.39
CA PHE A 81 -9.25 18.32 2.67
C PHE A 81 -9.74 19.39 3.65
N ALA A 82 -11.06 19.64 3.71
CA ALA A 82 -11.68 20.53 4.69
C ALA A 82 -11.81 19.89 6.09
N GLY A 83 -11.53 18.59 6.22
CA GLY A 83 -11.64 17.88 7.49
C GLY A 83 -13.07 17.50 7.86
N GLU A 84 -13.97 17.41 6.90
CA GLU A 84 -15.32 16.91 7.15
C GLU A 84 -15.29 15.41 7.56
N ARG A 85 -16.31 14.98 8.31
CA ARG A 85 -16.40 13.60 8.82
C ARG A 85 -16.87 12.64 7.73
N ILE A 86 -16.05 12.43 6.70
CA ILE A 86 -16.35 11.56 5.56
C ILE A 86 -16.27 10.06 5.86
N ASN A 87 -15.62 9.64 6.94
CA ASN A 87 -15.72 8.28 7.47
C ASN A 87 -17.00 8.15 8.29
N LEU A 88 -18.09 7.83 7.60
CA LEU A 88 -19.44 7.91 8.16
C LEU A 88 -19.73 6.88 9.23
N THR A 89 -19.21 5.65 9.11
CA THR A 89 -19.50 4.55 10.03
C THR A 89 -18.81 4.71 11.39
N GLU A 90 -17.71 5.46 11.45
CA GLU A 90 -17.00 5.78 12.69
C GLU A 90 -17.18 7.26 13.10
N SER A 91 -17.90 8.07 12.31
CA SER A 91 -18.14 9.51 12.52
C SER A 91 -16.84 10.31 12.69
N ARG A 92 -15.82 10.02 11.87
CA ARG A 92 -14.48 10.63 11.94
C ARG A 92 -14.15 11.42 10.67
N ALA A 93 -13.34 12.45 10.83
CA ALA A 93 -12.61 13.07 9.73
C ALA A 93 -11.56 12.08 9.18
N VAL A 94 -11.02 12.38 7.98
CA VAL A 94 -9.97 11.62 7.32
C VAL A 94 -8.86 12.60 6.98
N LEU A 95 -7.80 12.65 7.80
CA LEU A 95 -6.82 13.73 7.77
C LEU A 95 -5.37 13.25 7.54
N HIS A 96 -5.20 12.12 6.86
CA HIS A 96 -3.84 11.67 6.51
C HIS A 96 -3.09 12.70 5.64
N THR A 97 -3.79 13.50 4.82
CA THR A 97 -3.20 14.60 4.07
C THR A 97 -2.70 15.75 4.95
N ALA A 98 -3.34 15.99 6.09
CA ALA A 98 -2.90 17.00 7.04
C ALA A 98 -1.57 16.65 7.71
N LEU A 99 -1.26 15.35 7.89
CA LEU A 99 -0.01 14.87 8.49
C LEU A 99 1.25 15.30 7.71
N ARG A 100 1.09 15.61 6.43
CA ARG A 100 2.17 15.99 5.50
C ARG A 100 2.04 17.41 4.95
N ALA A 101 1.02 18.14 5.43
CA ALA A 101 0.85 19.55 5.09
C ALA A 101 1.95 20.41 5.74
N PRO A 102 2.44 21.47 5.05
CA PRO A 102 3.43 22.38 5.61
C PRO A 102 2.98 23.02 6.92
N ARG A 103 3.96 23.36 7.77
CA ARG A 103 3.69 24.09 9.03
C ARG A 103 2.95 25.41 8.75
N GLY A 104 1.91 25.66 9.51
CA GLY A 104 1.07 26.86 9.39
C GLY A 104 -0.03 26.74 8.32
N THR A 105 -0.24 25.57 7.71
CA THR A 105 -1.41 25.31 6.88
C THR A 105 -2.66 25.34 7.77
N PRO A 106 -3.62 26.26 7.52
CA PRO A 106 -4.78 26.39 8.39
C PRO A 106 -5.67 25.17 8.32
N LEU A 107 -5.89 24.51 9.45
CA LEU A 107 -6.85 23.42 9.60
C LEU A 107 -7.36 23.34 11.03
N VAL A 108 -8.57 23.83 11.27
CA VAL A 108 -9.21 23.81 12.58
C VAL A 108 -10.38 22.83 12.55
N ILE A 109 -10.33 21.81 13.42
CA ILE A 109 -11.39 20.81 13.57
C ILE A 109 -11.87 20.83 15.02
N ASP A 110 -13.16 20.97 15.22
CA ASP A 110 -13.78 21.06 16.56
C ASP A 110 -13.13 22.12 17.47
N GLY A 111 -12.65 23.22 16.91
CA GLY A 111 -11.99 24.33 17.60
C GLY A 111 -10.49 24.12 17.90
N GLN A 112 -9.90 23.03 17.45
CA GLN A 112 -8.48 22.67 17.65
C GLN A 112 -7.68 22.91 16.37
N ASP A 113 -6.50 23.53 16.47
CA ASP A 113 -5.55 23.68 15.37
C ASP A 113 -4.80 22.35 15.15
N VAL A 114 -5.31 21.55 14.23
CA VAL A 114 -4.77 20.22 13.91
C VAL A 114 -3.34 20.29 13.36
N ASN A 115 -3.02 21.32 12.57
CA ASN A 115 -1.68 21.48 11.99
C ASN A 115 -0.63 21.77 13.06
N ALA A 116 -0.94 22.62 14.05
CA ALA A 116 -0.04 22.90 15.17
C ALA A 116 0.26 21.63 15.98
N ASP A 117 -0.75 20.82 16.28
CA ASP A 117 -0.59 19.57 17.02
C ASP A 117 0.26 18.55 16.28
N ILE A 118 0.01 18.38 14.97
CA ILE A 118 0.81 17.50 14.12
C ILE A 118 2.28 17.91 14.16
N HIS A 119 2.57 19.18 13.94
CA HIS A 119 3.96 19.66 13.94
C HIS A 119 4.63 19.59 15.32
N ALA A 120 3.88 19.67 16.42
CA ALA A 120 4.42 19.41 17.75
C ALA A 120 4.87 17.96 17.92
N VAL A 121 4.10 17.00 17.41
CA VAL A 121 4.48 15.56 17.42
C VAL A 121 5.67 15.31 16.49
N LEU A 122 5.65 15.85 15.27
CA LEU A 122 6.76 15.71 14.32
C LEU A 122 8.07 16.28 14.87
N GLU A 123 8.03 17.38 15.60
CA GLU A 123 9.20 17.95 16.28
C GLU A 123 9.75 16.99 17.36
N ARG A 124 8.89 16.32 18.12
CA ARG A 124 9.31 15.30 19.08
C ARG A 124 9.94 14.09 18.37
N VAL A 125 9.36 13.65 17.25
CA VAL A 125 9.94 12.59 16.40
C VAL A 125 11.33 13.02 15.91
N ARG A 126 11.49 14.27 15.47
CA ARG A 126 12.77 14.84 15.05
C ARG A 126 13.80 14.79 16.18
N ALA A 127 13.48 15.40 17.30
CA ALA A 127 14.40 15.50 18.44
C ALA A 127 14.86 14.12 18.94
N PHE A 128 13.92 13.16 19.01
CA PHE A 128 14.22 11.80 19.44
C PHE A 128 15.09 11.05 18.40
N SER A 129 14.72 11.11 17.12
CA SER A 129 15.48 10.44 16.06
C SER A 129 16.90 11.01 15.94
N ASP A 130 17.06 12.33 16.06
CA ASP A 130 18.36 12.98 16.04
C ASP A 130 19.23 12.52 17.22
N ALA A 131 18.67 12.44 18.45
CA ALA A 131 19.38 11.97 19.63
C ALA A 131 19.85 10.51 19.51
N VAL A 132 18.97 9.61 19.01
CA VAL A 132 19.33 8.20 18.79
C VAL A 132 20.42 8.07 17.70
N ARG A 133 20.26 8.78 16.60
CA ARG A 133 21.19 8.76 15.46
C ARG A 133 22.56 9.36 15.80
N ALA A 134 22.58 10.44 16.58
CA ALA A 134 23.82 11.03 17.10
C ALA A 134 24.50 10.17 18.17
N GLY A 135 23.83 9.15 18.71
CA GLY A 135 24.34 8.33 19.80
C GLY A 135 24.33 9.03 21.17
N THR A 136 23.52 10.08 21.32
CA THR A 136 23.33 10.79 22.59
C THR A 136 22.19 10.20 23.43
N TRP A 137 21.26 9.47 22.79
CA TRP A 137 20.35 8.58 23.48
C TRP A 137 21.06 7.26 23.76
N LEU A 138 21.30 6.98 25.04
CA LEU A 138 22.07 5.83 25.47
C LEU A 138 21.17 4.77 26.13
N GLY A 139 21.48 3.50 25.89
CA GLY A 139 20.93 2.39 26.64
C GLY A 139 21.30 2.44 28.13
N HIS A 140 20.77 1.52 28.92
CA HIS A 140 20.99 1.48 30.37
C HIS A 140 22.46 1.29 30.76
N SER A 141 23.24 0.61 29.92
CA SER A 141 24.68 0.40 30.10
C SER A 141 25.56 1.58 29.66
N GLY A 142 24.95 2.67 29.16
CA GLY A 142 25.68 3.82 28.61
C GLY A 142 26.17 3.64 27.16
N LYS A 143 25.80 2.56 26.48
CA LYS A 143 26.12 2.33 25.08
C LYS A 143 25.08 2.99 24.17
N PRO A 144 25.46 3.51 22.97
CA PRO A 144 24.51 4.02 22.00
C PRO A 144 23.65 2.89 21.41
N ILE A 145 22.42 3.19 21.02
CA ILE A 145 21.52 2.25 20.37
C ILE A 145 22.04 1.89 18.97
N THR A 146 22.04 0.59 18.66
CA THR A 146 22.43 0.01 17.36
C THR A 146 21.30 -0.73 16.67
N ASP A 147 20.36 -1.26 17.43
CA ASP A 147 19.26 -2.04 16.93
C ASP A 147 17.92 -1.47 17.37
N ILE A 148 16.98 -1.44 16.45
CA ILE A 148 15.61 -0.97 16.71
C ILE A 148 14.64 -2.06 16.30
N VAL A 149 13.82 -2.53 17.22
CA VAL A 149 12.78 -3.52 16.99
C VAL A 149 11.43 -2.82 16.99
N ASN A 150 10.80 -2.70 15.82
CA ASN A 150 9.45 -2.15 15.70
C ASN A 150 8.44 -3.28 15.84
N ILE A 151 7.65 -3.25 16.90
CA ILE A 151 6.59 -4.23 17.20
C ILE A 151 5.24 -3.59 16.89
N GLY A 152 4.59 -4.05 15.83
CA GLY A 152 3.30 -3.53 15.37
C GLY A 152 2.77 -4.36 14.23
N ILE A 153 1.45 -4.33 13.99
CA ILE A 153 0.80 -5.13 12.95
C ILE A 153 -0.02 -4.24 12.00
N GLY A 154 -0.29 -4.72 10.79
CA GLY A 154 -1.07 -4.01 9.78
C GLY A 154 -0.43 -2.67 9.42
N GLY A 155 -1.14 -1.56 9.58
CA GLY A 155 -0.61 -0.21 9.26
C GLY A 155 0.59 0.21 10.11
N SER A 156 0.79 -0.36 11.29
CA SER A 156 1.96 -0.11 12.14
C SER A 156 3.21 -0.90 11.71
N ASP A 157 3.09 -1.82 10.75
CA ASP A 157 4.20 -2.61 10.18
C ASP A 157 4.39 -2.30 8.69
N LEU A 158 3.35 -2.50 7.88
CA LEU A 158 3.46 -2.53 6.41
C LEU A 158 4.01 -1.23 5.82
N GLY A 159 3.48 -0.08 6.24
CA GLY A 159 3.95 1.22 5.78
C GLY A 159 5.40 1.51 6.18
N PRO A 160 5.73 1.51 7.48
CA PRO A 160 7.09 1.73 7.95
C PRO A 160 8.12 0.76 7.36
N LYS A 161 7.81 -0.54 7.33
CA LYS A 161 8.69 -1.58 6.77
C LYS A 161 8.96 -1.36 5.28
N MET A 162 7.90 -1.09 4.51
CA MET A 162 8.01 -0.79 3.09
C MET A 162 8.90 0.42 2.84
N VAL A 163 8.66 1.54 3.55
CA VAL A 163 9.44 2.78 3.38
C VAL A 163 10.90 2.60 3.80
N CYS A 164 11.18 1.93 4.93
CA CYS A 164 12.55 1.67 5.36
C CYS A 164 13.34 0.82 4.36
N LEU A 165 12.70 -0.20 3.76
CA LEU A 165 13.33 -1.02 2.73
C LEU A 165 13.52 -0.24 1.42
N ALA A 166 12.52 0.54 1.00
CA ALA A 166 12.61 1.36 -0.20
C ALA A 166 13.72 2.43 -0.12
N LEU A 167 13.97 2.95 1.07
CA LEU A 167 14.96 4.00 1.33
C LEU A 167 16.24 3.51 2.00
N ARG A 168 16.55 2.21 1.91
CA ARG A 168 17.72 1.61 2.59
C ARG A 168 19.05 2.30 2.25
N GLN A 169 19.17 2.92 1.07
CA GLN A 169 20.36 3.67 0.68
C GLN A 169 20.62 4.92 1.54
N TYR A 170 19.58 5.44 2.23
CA TYR A 170 19.64 6.57 3.15
C TYR A 170 19.75 6.11 4.62
N ALA A 171 19.75 4.79 4.87
CA ALA A 171 19.77 4.25 6.23
C ALA A 171 21.06 4.60 6.97
N HIS A 172 20.94 4.82 8.27
CA HIS A 172 22.10 5.11 9.13
C HIS A 172 23.00 3.87 9.27
N PRO A 173 24.31 3.94 9.04
CA PRO A 173 25.18 2.76 8.99
C PRO A 173 25.28 1.98 10.32
N ARG A 174 25.05 2.64 11.47
CA ARG A 174 25.08 1.99 12.80
C ARG A 174 23.76 1.36 13.19
N ILE A 175 22.62 1.88 12.67
CA ILE A 175 21.28 1.50 13.14
C ILE A 175 20.70 0.43 12.22
N LYS A 176 20.34 -0.72 12.80
CA LYS A 176 19.62 -1.79 12.13
C LYS A 176 18.16 -1.81 12.58
N LEU A 177 17.25 -2.04 11.65
CA LEU A 177 15.83 -2.15 11.93
C LEU A 177 15.36 -3.59 11.80
N HIS A 178 14.59 -4.02 12.79
CA HIS A 178 13.88 -5.29 12.82
C HIS A 178 12.39 -5.00 12.95
N PHE A 179 11.56 -5.70 12.19
CA PHE A 179 10.10 -5.54 12.20
C PHE A 179 9.47 -6.84 12.66
N VAL A 180 8.68 -6.76 13.73
CA VAL A 180 7.94 -7.88 14.31
C VAL A 180 6.46 -7.56 14.28
N SER A 181 5.69 -8.40 13.60
CA SER A 181 4.27 -8.16 13.37
C SER A 181 3.39 -9.38 13.65
N ASN A 182 3.89 -10.59 13.38
CA ASN A 182 3.11 -11.81 13.54
C ASN A 182 3.05 -12.25 15.00
N VAL A 183 1.91 -12.84 15.39
CA VAL A 183 1.75 -13.49 16.71
C VAL A 183 2.50 -14.83 16.79
N ASP A 184 2.91 -15.39 15.64
CA ASP A 184 3.80 -16.55 15.60
C ASP A 184 5.12 -16.22 16.30
N GLY A 185 5.45 -16.97 17.35
CA GLY A 185 6.65 -16.78 18.16
C GLY A 185 7.97 -16.82 17.37
N HIS A 186 7.97 -17.44 16.19
CA HIS A 186 9.14 -17.43 15.30
C HIS A 186 9.53 -16.02 14.84
N ASP A 187 8.57 -15.10 14.71
CA ASP A 187 8.84 -13.74 14.24
C ASP A 187 9.62 -12.93 15.30
N ILE A 188 9.15 -12.95 16.56
CA ILE A 188 9.84 -12.27 17.66
C ILE A 188 11.16 -12.98 18.03
N ASP A 189 11.22 -14.31 18.04
CA ASP A 189 12.42 -15.08 18.34
C ASP A 189 13.54 -14.78 17.34
N ALA A 190 13.21 -14.76 16.04
CA ALA A 190 14.15 -14.39 14.99
C ALA A 190 14.73 -12.98 15.16
N ALA A 191 13.92 -12.03 15.63
CA ALA A 191 14.41 -10.67 15.91
C ALA A 191 15.29 -10.62 17.17
N LEU A 192 14.84 -11.22 18.28
CA LEU A 192 15.56 -11.21 19.56
C LEU A 192 16.90 -11.94 19.49
N SER A 193 17.02 -12.97 18.66
CA SER A 193 18.28 -13.71 18.47
C SER A 193 19.39 -12.89 17.78
N GLN A 194 19.05 -11.75 17.16
CA GLN A 194 19.98 -10.91 16.39
C GLN A 194 20.40 -9.63 17.13
N VAL A 195 19.85 -9.35 18.29
CA VAL A 195 20.00 -8.07 18.99
C VAL A 195 20.57 -8.23 20.40
N ASP A 196 21.21 -7.17 20.90
CA ASP A 196 21.77 -7.09 22.24
C ASP A 196 20.89 -6.19 23.12
N PRO A 197 20.42 -6.66 24.30
CA PRO A 197 19.57 -5.86 25.19
C PRO A 197 20.19 -4.54 25.61
N GLU A 198 21.53 -4.44 25.70
CA GLU A 198 22.21 -3.19 26.07
C GLU A 198 22.09 -2.08 25.02
N THR A 199 21.87 -2.44 23.74
CA THR A 199 21.90 -1.51 22.60
C THR A 199 20.63 -1.54 21.76
N THR A 200 19.58 -2.23 22.21
CA THR A 200 18.31 -2.37 21.48
C THR A 200 17.26 -1.39 21.98
N LEU A 201 16.57 -0.74 21.05
CA LEU A 201 15.39 0.09 21.30
C LEU A 201 14.14 -0.62 20.73
N PHE A 202 13.12 -0.80 21.56
CA PHE A 202 11.83 -1.35 21.16
C PHE A 202 10.81 -0.23 20.93
N ILE A 203 10.15 -0.24 19.79
CA ILE A 203 9.03 0.67 19.47
C ILE A 203 7.75 -0.18 19.52
N ILE A 204 6.87 0.09 20.47
CA ILE A 204 5.58 -0.60 20.57
C ILE A 204 4.53 0.27 19.86
N ALA A 205 4.16 -0.12 18.64
CA ALA A 205 3.28 0.65 17.78
C ALA A 205 1.86 0.06 17.79
N SER A 206 1.01 0.58 18.66
CA SER A 206 -0.40 0.18 18.78
C SER A 206 -1.26 1.35 19.22
N LYS A 207 -2.25 1.74 18.40
CA LYS A 207 -3.11 2.91 18.65
C LYS A 207 -3.78 2.86 20.02
N THR A 208 -4.42 1.75 20.34
CA THR A 208 -5.13 1.53 21.61
C THR A 208 -4.28 0.87 22.70
N PHE A 209 -3.09 0.38 22.33
CA PHE A 209 -2.22 -0.42 23.18
C PHE A 209 -2.91 -1.70 23.72
N THR A 210 -3.82 -2.27 22.90
CA THR A 210 -4.62 -3.45 23.24
C THR A 210 -4.64 -4.51 22.12
N THR A 211 -3.95 -4.26 20.99
CA THR A 211 -3.89 -5.21 19.88
C THR A 211 -3.17 -6.47 20.34
N THR A 212 -3.84 -7.61 20.30
CA THR A 212 -3.37 -8.87 20.91
C THR A 212 -1.97 -9.26 20.41
N GLU A 213 -1.76 -9.31 19.10
CA GLU A 213 -0.49 -9.68 18.47
C GLU A 213 0.65 -8.76 18.91
N THR A 214 0.40 -7.45 18.90
CA THR A 214 1.40 -6.45 19.33
C THR A 214 1.73 -6.59 20.79
N MET A 215 0.73 -6.78 21.65
CA MET A 215 0.95 -6.87 23.10
C MET A 215 1.63 -8.18 23.49
N MET A 216 1.32 -9.30 22.85
CA MET A 216 2.02 -10.58 23.09
C MET A 216 3.51 -10.47 22.72
N ASN A 217 3.82 -9.93 21.54
CA ASN A 217 5.20 -9.70 21.12
C ASN A 217 5.93 -8.69 22.03
N ALA A 218 5.25 -7.61 22.44
CA ALA A 218 5.81 -6.63 23.36
C ALA A 218 6.13 -7.23 24.74
N GLN A 219 5.26 -8.09 25.27
CA GLN A 219 5.51 -8.80 26.54
C GLN A 219 6.68 -9.80 26.40
N SER A 220 6.78 -10.51 25.29
CA SER A 220 7.91 -11.39 25.01
C SER A 220 9.24 -10.61 24.96
N ALA A 221 9.27 -9.49 24.26
CA ALA A 221 10.43 -8.60 24.20
C ALA A 221 10.80 -8.05 25.59
N ARG A 222 9.80 -7.61 26.38
CA ARG A 222 10.01 -7.14 27.76
C ARG A 222 10.55 -8.23 28.65
N GLY A 223 9.97 -9.44 28.61
CA GLY A 223 10.46 -10.59 29.39
C GLY A 223 11.90 -10.97 29.02
N TRP A 224 12.24 -10.97 27.73
CA TRP A 224 13.61 -11.21 27.26
C TRP A 224 14.58 -10.12 27.76
N PHE A 225 14.20 -8.85 27.66
CA PHE A 225 15.02 -7.73 28.10
C PHE A 225 15.31 -7.78 29.62
N LEU A 226 14.30 -8.09 30.43
CA LEU A 226 14.40 -8.15 31.89
C LEU A 226 15.19 -9.37 32.41
N GLN A 227 15.60 -10.30 31.56
CA GLN A 227 16.56 -11.34 31.97
C GLN A 227 17.96 -10.78 32.24
N GLN A 228 18.29 -9.60 31.66
CA GLN A 228 19.61 -8.98 31.75
C GLN A 228 19.59 -7.53 32.24
N ALA A 229 18.41 -6.95 32.45
CA ALA A 229 18.23 -5.55 32.85
C ALA A 229 17.14 -5.40 33.92
N THR A 230 17.03 -4.22 34.52
CA THR A 230 16.02 -3.91 35.54
C THR A 230 14.81 -3.20 34.95
N GLU A 231 13.72 -3.12 35.71
CA GLU A 231 12.50 -2.39 35.33
C GLU A 231 12.78 -0.91 35.03
N GLU A 232 13.68 -0.27 35.77
CA GLU A 232 14.06 1.14 35.57
C GLU A 232 14.74 1.35 34.20
N ALA A 233 15.43 0.32 33.69
CA ALA A 233 16.07 0.35 32.40
C ALA A 233 15.08 0.43 31.21
N LEU A 234 13.83 0.01 31.40
CA LEU A 234 12.79 0.06 30.37
C LEU A 234 12.63 1.47 29.77
N SER A 235 12.74 2.52 30.60
CA SER A 235 12.62 3.90 30.17
C SER A 235 13.64 4.34 29.10
N LYS A 236 14.75 3.61 28.95
CA LYS A 236 15.79 3.87 27.94
C LYS A 236 15.69 2.99 26.70
N HIS A 237 14.90 1.92 26.77
CA HIS A 237 14.84 0.89 25.75
C HIS A 237 13.46 0.66 25.15
N PHE A 238 12.41 1.21 25.75
CA PHE A 238 11.04 1.06 25.25
C PHE A 238 10.39 2.41 25.04
N VAL A 239 9.86 2.60 23.83
CA VAL A 239 9.05 3.75 23.45
C VAL A 239 7.72 3.27 22.86
N ALA A 240 6.69 4.09 22.94
CA ALA A 240 5.37 3.73 22.44
C ALA A 240 4.88 4.73 21.39
N VAL A 241 4.27 4.21 20.33
CA VAL A 241 3.44 4.98 19.41
C VAL A 241 1.98 4.62 19.68
N SER A 242 1.28 5.44 20.45
CA SER A 242 -0.04 5.12 20.99
C SER A 242 -0.83 6.37 21.37
N THR A 243 -2.13 6.18 21.65
CA THR A 243 -3.01 7.19 22.23
C THR A 243 -3.38 6.88 23.69
N ASN A 244 -2.96 5.72 24.24
CA ASN A 244 -3.40 5.20 25.54
C ASN A 244 -2.30 5.35 26.61
N THR A 245 -2.24 6.52 27.25
CA THR A 245 -1.24 6.84 28.26
C THR A 245 -1.26 5.90 29.48
N GLU A 246 -2.44 5.47 29.93
CA GLU A 246 -2.55 4.63 31.11
C GLU A 246 -2.07 3.18 30.85
N ALA A 247 -2.37 2.66 29.66
CA ALA A 247 -1.89 1.32 29.30
C ALA A 247 -0.36 1.28 29.14
N ILE A 248 0.26 2.33 28.57
CA ILE A 248 1.73 2.41 28.45
C ILE A 248 2.42 2.53 29.80
N LYS A 249 1.87 3.31 30.74
CA LYS A 249 2.39 3.37 32.13
C LYS A 249 2.33 2.00 32.81
N THR A 250 1.21 1.30 32.66
CA THR A 250 1.03 -0.04 33.23
C THR A 250 2.04 -1.04 32.64
N PHE A 251 2.43 -0.88 31.37
CA PHE A 251 3.46 -1.69 30.73
C PHE A 251 4.88 -1.39 31.24
N GLY A 252 5.10 -0.21 31.81
CA GLY A 252 6.39 0.27 32.33
C GLY A 252 7.11 1.26 31.39
N ILE A 253 6.43 1.79 30.37
CA ILE A 253 6.98 2.81 29.48
C ILE A 253 6.71 4.20 30.09
N ASP A 254 7.75 5.05 30.14
CA ASP A 254 7.62 6.44 30.54
C ASP A 254 6.71 7.20 29.55
N PRO A 255 5.65 7.90 30.00
CA PRO A 255 4.82 8.72 29.11
C PRO A 255 5.59 9.78 28.31
N ALA A 256 6.75 10.23 28.77
CA ALA A 256 7.61 11.10 27.99
C ALA A 256 8.12 10.44 26.69
N ASN A 257 8.19 9.11 26.69
CA ASN A 257 8.58 8.29 25.55
C ASN A 257 7.40 7.82 24.70
N MET A 258 6.20 8.39 24.89
CA MET A 258 5.03 8.13 24.05
C MET A 258 4.96 9.15 22.91
N PHE A 259 4.80 8.67 21.69
CA PHE A 259 4.55 9.47 20.48
C PHE A 259 3.09 9.31 20.09
N PRO A 260 2.23 10.31 20.33
CA PRO A 260 0.81 10.22 20.04
C PRO A 260 0.52 10.41 18.55
N PHE A 261 -0.62 9.88 18.12
CA PHE A 261 -1.27 10.22 16.87
C PHE A 261 -2.80 10.20 17.09
N TRP A 262 -3.61 10.40 16.06
CA TRP A 262 -5.01 10.74 16.25
C TRP A 262 -5.94 9.64 15.75
N ASP A 263 -7.19 9.65 16.20
CA ASP A 263 -8.21 8.69 15.82
C ASP A 263 -8.68 8.85 14.35
N TRP A 264 -8.53 10.05 13.79
CA TRP A 264 -8.78 10.35 12.38
C TRP A 264 -7.66 9.86 11.43
N VAL A 265 -6.62 9.21 11.94
CA VAL A 265 -5.59 8.53 11.15
C VAL A 265 -5.96 7.06 11.04
N GLY A 266 -6.33 6.59 9.85
CA GLY A 266 -6.48 5.17 9.55
C GLY A 266 -5.13 4.45 9.54
N GLY A 267 -5.08 3.18 9.98
CA GLY A 267 -3.82 2.42 10.09
C GLY A 267 -3.03 2.37 8.77
N ARG A 268 -3.66 2.02 7.66
CA ARG A 268 -3.05 1.93 6.33
C ARG A 268 -2.64 3.28 5.71
N TYR A 269 -3.04 4.38 6.33
CA TYR A 269 -2.68 5.77 5.96
C TYR A 269 -1.76 6.43 7.00
N SER A 270 -1.17 5.67 7.92
CA SER A 270 -0.56 6.23 9.13
C SER A 270 0.95 6.48 9.06
N VAL A 271 1.64 6.04 8.02
CA VAL A 271 3.11 6.16 7.89
C VAL A 271 3.63 7.59 8.00
N TRP A 272 2.78 8.57 7.72
CA TRP A 272 3.04 10.01 7.79
C TRP A 272 3.01 10.58 9.20
N SER A 273 2.44 9.84 10.16
CA SER A 273 2.30 10.20 11.58
C SER A 273 3.51 9.73 12.42
N ALA A 274 3.36 9.71 13.74
CA ALA A 274 4.31 9.07 14.65
C ALA A 274 4.59 7.58 14.34
N ILE A 275 3.70 6.90 13.61
CA ILE A 275 3.94 5.54 13.08
C ILE A 275 5.18 5.52 12.16
N GLY A 276 5.56 6.64 11.55
CA GLY A 276 6.80 6.79 10.81
C GLY A 276 8.08 6.95 11.64
N LEU A 277 8.01 6.85 12.97
CA LEU A 277 9.17 6.94 13.84
C LEU A 277 10.33 5.99 13.43
N PRO A 278 10.12 4.70 13.11
CA PRO A 278 11.19 3.84 12.62
C PRO A 278 11.81 4.33 11.30
N VAL A 279 11.03 4.99 10.45
CA VAL A 279 11.56 5.62 9.22
C VAL A 279 12.50 6.77 9.57
N ALA A 280 12.07 7.71 10.43
CA ALA A 280 12.90 8.83 10.86
C ALA A 280 14.19 8.36 11.56
N LEU A 281 14.12 7.29 12.34
CA LEU A 281 15.28 6.66 12.98
C LEU A 281 16.24 6.03 11.96
N SER A 282 15.70 5.37 10.93
CA SER A 282 16.48 4.74 9.87
C SER A 282 17.19 5.76 8.98
N VAL A 283 16.40 6.59 8.28
CA VAL A 283 16.91 7.46 7.22
C VAL A 283 17.25 8.88 7.68
N GLY A 284 16.85 9.26 8.90
CA GLY A 284 16.94 10.60 9.45
C GLY A 284 15.71 11.45 9.18
N TYR A 285 15.45 12.40 10.10
CA TYR A 285 14.26 13.23 10.01
C TYR A 285 14.22 14.09 8.75
N GLY A 286 15.38 14.57 8.24
CA GLY A 286 15.43 15.32 6.98
C GLY A 286 14.81 14.54 5.81
N HIS A 287 15.22 13.29 5.62
CA HIS A 287 14.67 12.43 4.58
C HIS A 287 13.22 12.00 4.86
N PHE A 288 12.83 11.86 6.13
CA PHE A 288 11.42 11.67 6.48
C PHE A 288 10.58 12.91 6.12
N ALA A 289 11.09 14.12 6.33
CA ALA A 289 10.44 15.35 5.90
C ALA A 289 10.34 15.46 4.36
N ASP A 290 11.37 15.01 3.62
CA ASP A 290 11.32 14.94 2.15
C ASP A 290 10.25 13.95 1.67
N LEU A 291 10.05 12.83 2.38
CA LEU A 291 8.97 11.87 2.11
C LEU A 291 7.59 12.54 2.28
N LEU A 292 7.41 13.30 3.38
CA LEU A 292 6.19 14.08 3.60
C LEU A 292 5.98 15.13 2.51
N ALA A 293 7.04 15.82 2.09
CA ALA A 293 6.99 16.86 1.07
C ALA A 293 6.58 16.30 -0.30
N GLY A 294 7.11 15.14 -0.70
CA GLY A 294 6.73 14.48 -1.94
C GLY A 294 5.26 14.06 -1.95
N ALA A 295 4.78 13.53 -0.84
CA ALA A 295 3.38 13.18 -0.68
C ALA A 295 2.47 14.42 -0.70
N HIS A 296 2.89 15.52 -0.05
CA HIS A 296 2.17 16.80 -0.10
C HIS A 296 2.12 17.40 -1.51
N ALA A 297 3.18 17.22 -2.30
CA ALA A 297 3.17 17.67 -3.70
C ALA A 297 2.10 16.92 -4.52
N MET A 298 1.94 15.61 -4.29
CA MET A 298 0.86 14.83 -4.91
C MET A 298 -0.52 15.20 -4.35
N ASP A 299 -0.66 15.55 -3.07
CA ASP A 299 -1.89 16.12 -2.50
C ASP A 299 -2.30 17.41 -3.21
N THR A 300 -1.33 18.29 -3.44
CA THR A 300 -1.52 19.56 -4.11
C THR A 300 -1.99 19.34 -5.56
N HIS A 301 -1.34 18.40 -6.26
CA HIS A 301 -1.74 18.02 -7.62
C HIS A 301 -3.16 17.44 -7.62
N PHE A 302 -3.47 16.50 -6.72
CA PHE A 302 -4.81 15.89 -6.61
C PHE A 302 -5.90 16.93 -6.33
N LYS A 303 -5.61 17.91 -5.49
CA LYS A 303 -6.57 18.98 -5.14
C LYS A 303 -6.79 19.99 -6.26
N GLN A 304 -5.74 20.34 -7.03
CA GLN A 304 -5.75 21.50 -7.91
C GLN A 304 -5.85 21.18 -9.40
N ALA A 305 -5.36 20.01 -9.83
CA ALA A 305 -5.38 19.63 -11.23
C ALA A 305 -6.81 19.35 -11.71
N PRO A 306 -7.19 19.75 -12.92
CA PRO A 306 -8.45 19.35 -13.51
C PRO A 306 -8.51 17.84 -13.70
N LEU A 307 -9.69 17.24 -13.66
CA LEU A 307 -9.87 15.78 -13.65
C LEU A 307 -9.14 15.08 -14.79
N GLU A 308 -9.12 15.70 -15.97
CA GLU A 308 -8.51 15.17 -17.21
C GLU A 308 -6.99 15.09 -17.16
N LYS A 309 -6.35 15.81 -16.24
CA LYS A 309 -4.89 15.83 -16.03
C LYS A 309 -4.49 15.44 -14.60
N ASN A 310 -5.44 14.96 -13.82
CA ASN A 310 -5.23 14.57 -12.43
C ASN A 310 -4.75 13.12 -12.36
N MET A 311 -3.47 12.92 -12.11
CA MET A 311 -2.83 11.59 -12.15
C MET A 311 -3.54 10.55 -11.26
N PRO A 312 -3.85 10.82 -9.98
CA PRO A 312 -4.64 9.89 -9.15
C PRO A 312 -6.04 9.60 -9.70
N VAL A 313 -6.71 10.61 -10.24
CA VAL A 313 -8.05 10.46 -10.82
C VAL A 313 -7.98 9.55 -12.05
N LEU A 314 -7.07 9.83 -12.98
CA LEU A 314 -6.87 9.02 -14.18
C LEU A 314 -6.57 7.55 -13.83
N LEU A 315 -5.64 7.31 -12.90
CA LEU A 315 -5.29 5.95 -12.49
C LEU A 315 -6.48 5.25 -11.81
N GLY A 316 -7.26 5.97 -11.02
CA GLY A 316 -8.49 5.46 -10.39
C GLY A 316 -9.57 5.09 -11.40
N LEU A 317 -9.82 5.96 -12.38
CA LEU A 317 -10.81 5.78 -13.43
C LEU A 317 -10.45 4.63 -14.39
N ILE A 318 -9.19 4.53 -14.79
CA ILE A 318 -8.67 3.42 -15.62
C ILE A 318 -8.81 2.10 -14.87
N GLY A 319 -8.47 2.06 -13.58
CA GLY A 319 -8.64 0.88 -12.75
C GLY A 319 -10.12 0.48 -12.62
N PHE A 320 -11.03 1.44 -12.48
CA PHE A 320 -12.48 1.22 -12.49
C PHE A 320 -12.96 0.66 -13.83
N TRP A 321 -12.54 1.25 -14.96
CA TRP A 321 -12.84 0.78 -16.31
C TRP A 321 -12.42 -0.68 -16.51
N ASN A 322 -11.17 -1.00 -16.20
CA ASN A 322 -10.64 -2.35 -16.31
C ASN A 322 -11.41 -3.35 -15.43
N ARG A 323 -11.76 -2.95 -14.20
CA ARG A 323 -12.48 -3.81 -13.25
C ARG A 323 -13.93 -4.04 -13.66
N GLN A 324 -14.64 -2.97 -14.01
CA GLN A 324 -16.07 -2.99 -14.16
C GLN A 324 -16.50 -3.47 -15.55
N PHE A 325 -15.83 -2.99 -16.59
CA PHE A 325 -16.26 -3.20 -17.98
C PHE A 325 -15.39 -4.19 -18.75
N LEU A 326 -14.12 -4.33 -18.38
CA LEU A 326 -13.22 -5.29 -19.01
C LEU A 326 -13.03 -6.58 -18.20
N GLY A 327 -13.75 -6.75 -17.09
CA GLY A 327 -13.79 -7.99 -16.31
C GLY A 327 -12.50 -8.34 -15.56
N CYS A 328 -11.59 -7.39 -15.38
CA CYS A 328 -10.30 -7.66 -14.74
C CYS A 328 -10.46 -7.86 -13.22
N ALA A 329 -10.32 -9.09 -12.75
CA ALA A 329 -10.53 -9.45 -11.34
C ALA A 329 -9.37 -9.09 -10.42
N SER A 330 -8.19 -8.86 -10.97
CA SER A 330 -6.98 -8.51 -10.20
C SER A 330 -6.16 -7.43 -10.91
N LEU A 331 -5.24 -6.80 -10.15
CA LEU A 331 -4.25 -5.85 -10.63
C LEU A 331 -2.88 -6.30 -10.11
N SER A 332 -1.92 -6.51 -11.00
CA SER A 332 -0.53 -6.82 -10.64
C SER A 332 0.31 -5.54 -10.54
N ILE A 333 1.05 -5.40 -9.45
CA ILE A 333 2.00 -4.31 -9.24
C ILE A 333 3.40 -4.87 -9.46
N ALA A 334 4.08 -4.39 -10.47
CA ALA A 334 5.39 -4.90 -10.90
C ALA A 334 6.48 -3.82 -10.79
N PRO A 335 7.05 -3.58 -9.60
CA PRO A 335 8.17 -2.66 -9.44
C PRO A 335 9.43 -3.26 -10.09
N TYR A 336 10.01 -2.56 -11.07
CA TYR A 336 11.33 -2.85 -11.60
C TYR A 336 12.38 -2.07 -10.80
N HIS A 337 12.34 -2.30 -9.49
CA HIS A 337 13.27 -1.77 -8.51
C HIS A 337 13.24 -2.65 -7.26
N GLN A 338 14.37 -3.30 -6.92
CA GLN A 338 14.44 -4.28 -5.83
C GLN A 338 14.00 -3.71 -4.47
N ASP A 339 14.30 -2.45 -4.20
CA ASP A 339 13.97 -1.82 -2.92
C ASP A 339 12.46 -1.56 -2.74
N LEU A 340 11.67 -1.65 -3.82
CA LEU A 340 10.21 -1.60 -3.77
C LEU A 340 9.54 -2.97 -3.58
N ASN A 341 10.29 -4.01 -3.18
CA ASN A 341 9.77 -5.39 -3.04
C ASN A 341 8.58 -5.51 -2.07
N ARG A 342 8.44 -4.62 -1.09
CA ARG A 342 7.31 -4.59 -0.16
C ARG A 342 6.18 -3.65 -0.58
N PHE A 343 6.34 -2.92 -1.67
CA PHE A 343 5.32 -2.00 -2.16
C PHE A 343 4.02 -2.71 -2.58
N PRO A 344 4.04 -3.85 -3.31
CA PRO A 344 2.81 -4.60 -3.58
C PRO A 344 2.07 -5.03 -2.30
N ALA A 345 2.79 -5.51 -1.29
CA ALA A 345 2.19 -5.92 -0.01
C ALA A 345 1.59 -4.75 0.78
N TYR A 346 2.21 -3.56 0.72
CA TYR A 346 1.62 -2.34 1.27
C TYR A 346 0.31 -1.97 0.57
N LEU A 347 0.29 -2.03 -0.77
CA LEU A 347 -0.90 -1.73 -1.57
C LEU A 347 -2.03 -2.76 -1.36
N GLN A 348 -1.72 -4.01 -1.00
CA GLN A 348 -2.74 -4.99 -0.61
C GLN A 348 -3.61 -4.46 0.52
N GLN A 349 -3.00 -3.97 1.59
CA GLN A 349 -3.76 -3.38 2.69
C GLN A 349 -4.42 -2.06 2.26
N LEU A 350 -3.67 -1.18 1.61
CA LEU A 350 -4.17 0.13 1.20
C LEU A 350 -5.45 0.02 0.37
N ASP A 351 -5.46 -0.82 -0.65
CA ASP A 351 -6.56 -0.90 -1.62
C ASP A 351 -7.67 -1.88 -1.16
N MET A 352 -7.29 -3.12 -0.81
CA MET A 352 -8.28 -4.16 -0.52
C MET A 352 -9.02 -3.95 0.81
N GLU A 353 -8.33 -3.45 1.84
CA GLU A 353 -8.99 -3.11 3.11
C GLU A 353 -9.87 -1.85 2.97
N SER A 354 -9.48 -0.90 2.10
CA SER A 354 -10.28 0.29 1.84
C SER A 354 -11.52 0.01 1.01
N ASN A 355 -11.38 -0.67 -0.12
CA ASN A 355 -12.41 -0.78 -1.15
C ASN A 355 -12.95 -2.20 -1.35
N GLY A 356 -12.43 -3.20 -0.63
CA GLY A 356 -12.98 -4.55 -0.60
C GLY A 356 -14.29 -4.60 0.19
N LYS A 357 -15.29 -3.87 -0.25
CA LYS A 357 -16.56 -3.64 0.45
C LYS A 357 -17.75 -4.07 -0.41
N ARG A 358 -18.81 -4.50 0.24
CA ARG A 358 -20.07 -4.92 -0.39
C ARG A 358 -21.27 -4.04 -0.04
N VAL A 359 -21.05 -2.97 0.72
CA VAL A 359 -22.10 -2.06 1.19
C VAL A 359 -21.69 -0.64 0.89
N THR A 360 -22.62 0.14 0.34
CA THR A 360 -22.43 1.56 0.05
C THR A 360 -22.35 2.39 1.35
N ARG A 361 -21.85 3.62 1.24
CA ARG A 361 -21.87 4.60 2.34
C ARG A 361 -23.28 4.86 2.88
N GLY A 362 -24.30 4.68 2.04
CA GLY A 362 -25.70 4.78 2.41
C GLY A 362 -26.31 3.52 3.03
N GLY A 363 -25.53 2.45 3.23
CA GLY A 363 -25.96 1.18 3.85
C GLY A 363 -26.73 0.24 2.90
N GLN A 364 -26.64 0.44 1.58
CA GLN A 364 -27.26 -0.43 0.58
C GLN A 364 -26.23 -1.47 0.09
N ALA A 365 -26.69 -2.61 -0.42
CA ALA A 365 -25.80 -3.52 -1.14
C ALA A 365 -25.22 -2.81 -2.40
N VAL A 366 -23.94 -3.00 -2.65
CA VAL A 366 -23.30 -2.56 -3.89
C VAL A 366 -23.81 -3.44 -5.04
N ASP A 367 -24.18 -2.81 -6.15
CA ASP A 367 -24.73 -3.46 -7.34
C ASP A 367 -23.68 -3.70 -8.46
N THR A 368 -22.42 -3.43 -8.17
CA THR A 368 -21.29 -3.55 -9.09
C THR A 368 -20.14 -4.35 -8.45
N LEU A 369 -19.11 -4.63 -9.25
CA LEU A 369 -17.85 -5.15 -8.74
C LEU A 369 -17.08 -4.03 -8.04
N THR A 370 -16.47 -4.33 -6.89
CA THR A 370 -15.59 -3.38 -6.19
C THR A 370 -14.11 -3.78 -6.35
N CYS A 371 -13.26 -3.38 -5.43
CA CYS A 371 -11.81 -3.55 -5.45
C CYS A 371 -11.34 -4.86 -6.12
N PRO A 372 -10.40 -4.80 -7.08
CA PRO A 372 -9.73 -6.00 -7.58
C PRO A 372 -8.78 -6.58 -6.52
N VAL A 373 -8.37 -7.83 -6.68
CA VAL A 373 -7.27 -8.39 -5.89
C VAL A 373 -5.95 -7.72 -6.29
N ILE A 374 -5.25 -7.12 -5.33
CA ILE A 374 -3.93 -6.51 -5.53
C ILE A 374 -2.85 -7.52 -5.18
N TRP A 375 -1.89 -7.72 -6.08
CA TRP A 375 -0.77 -8.61 -5.87
C TRP A 375 0.40 -8.20 -6.76
N GLY A 376 1.57 -8.80 -6.56
CA GLY A 376 2.71 -8.52 -7.41
C GLY A 376 4.05 -8.86 -6.78
N GLU A 377 5.10 -8.71 -7.56
CA GLU A 377 6.49 -8.98 -7.23
C GLU A 377 7.39 -8.09 -8.07
N CYS A 378 8.62 -7.86 -7.60
CA CYS A 378 9.59 -7.12 -8.39
C CYS A 378 9.91 -7.80 -9.72
N GLY A 379 10.00 -7.01 -10.78
CA GLY A 379 10.74 -7.40 -11.96
C GLY A 379 12.26 -7.41 -11.65
N THR A 380 13.04 -8.36 -12.15
CA THR A 380 12.67 -9.42 -13.11
C THR A 380 12.16 -10.71 -12.46
N ASN A 381 12.19 -10.83 -11.12
CA ASN A 381 11.78 -12.04 -10.40
C ASN A 381 10.37 -12.49 -10.78
N GLY A 382 9.39 -11.57 -10.80
CA GLY A 382 8.01 -11.85 -11.21
C GLY A 382 7.90 -12.47 -12.60
N GLN A 383 8.79 -12.08 -13.56
CA GLN A 383 8.81 -12.67 -14.90
C GLN A 383 9.06 -14.18 -14.85
N HIS A 384 9.90 -14.64 -13.93
CA HIS A 384 10.25 -16.05 -13.76
C HIS A 384 9.32 -16.81 -12.81
N ALA A 385 8.36 -16.11 -12.20
CA ALA A 385 7.41 -16.71 -11.26
C ALA A 385 6.00 -16.90 -11.87
N TYR A 386 5.42 -15.85 -12.46
CA TYR A 386 4.00 -15.89 -12.86
C TYR A 386 3.67 -15.16 -14.17
N PHE A 387 4.61 -14.59 -14.89
CA PHE A 387 4.31 -13.90 -16.15
C PHE A 387 3.80 -14.85 -17.24
N GLN A 388 4.03 -16.15 -17.13
CA GLN A 388 3.37 -17.15 -17.95
C GLN A 388 1.83 -16.99 -17.90
N LEU A 389 1.26 -16.85 -16.70
CA LEU A 389 -0.16 -16.60 -16.50
C LEU A 389 -0.58 -15.26 -17.11
N LEU A 390 0.19 -14.22 -16.87
CA LEU A 390 -0.13 -12.88 -17.36
C LEU A 390 -0.14 -12.79 -18.89
N HIS A 391 0.78 -13.50 -19.56
CA HIS A 391 0.85 -13.53 -21.03
C HIS A 391 -0.20 -14.43 -21.68
N GLN A 392 -0.36 -15.66 -21.20
CA GLN A 392 -1.13 -16.71 -21.87
C GLN A 392 -2.29 -17.27 -21.03
N GLY A 393 -2.51 -16.76 -19.82
CA GLY A 393 -3.67 -17.14 -19.00
C GLY A 393 -4.99 -16.69 -19.62
N THR A 394 -6.07 -17.33 -19.18
CA THR A 394 -7.43 -17.04 -19.65
C THR A 394 -7.97 -15.73 -19.11
N ASP A 395 -7.55 -15.35 -17.90
CA ASP A 395 -7.94 -14.09 -17.29
C ASP A 395 -6.99 -12.94 -17.71
N VAL A 396 -7.56 -11.75 -17.90
CA VAL A 396 -6.80 -10.53 -18.16
C VAL A 396 -6.50 -9.84 -16.84
N THR A 397 -5.22 -9.68 -16.53
CA THR A 397 -4.76 -8.92 -15.37
C THR A 397 -4.01 -7.67 -15.83
N PRO A 398 -4.53 -6.48 -15.59
CA PRO A 398 -3.77 -5.24 -15.78
C PRO A 398 -2.51 -5.20 -14.91
N ILE A 399 -1.50 -4.47 -15.37
CA ILE A 399 -0.21 -4.38 -14.68
C ILE A 399 0.20 -2.92 -14.53
N ASP A 400 0.60 -2.53 -13.31
CA ASP A 400 1.29 -1.27 -13.07
C ASP A 400 2.80 -1.54 -12.99
N PHE A 401 3.53 -1.18 -14.04
CA PHE A 401 4.99 -1.19 -14.08
C PHE A 401 5.52 0.06 -13.39
N ILE A 402 6.47 -0.10 -12.47
CA ILE A 402 7.08 1.02 -11.75
C ILE A 402 8.60 0.92 -11.89
N ALA A 403 9.26 1.97 -12.39
CA ALA A 403 10.71 1.95 -12.56
C ALA A 403 11.36 3.33 -12.32
N THR A 404 12.66 3.32 -12.07
CA THR A 404 13.49 4.53 -12.04
C THR A 404 14.29 4.67 -13.33
N LEU A 405 14.42 5.89 -13.85
CA LEU A 405 15.21 6.15 -15.06
C LEU A 405 16.72 6.05 -14.81
N ARG A 406 17.13 6.32 -13.57
CA ARG A 406 18.55 6.28 -13.17
C ARG A 406 18.74 5.38 -11.95
N PRO A 407 19.84 4.63 -11.90
CA PRO A 407 20.19 3.82 -10.74
C PRO A 407 20.82 4.68 -9.63
N ALA A 408 20.70 4.21 -8.39
CA ALA A 408 21.43 4.74 -7.24
C ALA A 408 22.70 3.90 -6.92
N HIS A 409 23.20 3.14 -7.89
CA HIS A 409 24.36 2.25 -7.78
C HIS A 409 25.20 2.33 -9.07
N GLU A 410 26.43 1.81 -9.04
CA GLU A 410 27.39 1.88 -10.15
C GLU A 410 27.21 0.76 -11.22
N PHE A 411 26.21 -0.10 -11.10
CA PHE A 411 25.97 -1.23 -12.02
C PHE A 411 25.10 -0.80 -13.21
N GLU A 412 25.62 0.06 -14.09
CA GLU A 412 24.86 0.66 -15.21
C GLU A 412 24.31 -0.38 -16.19
N ASN A 413 25.09 -1.41 -16.55
CA ASN A 413 24.64 -2.47 -17.46
C ASN A 413 23.47 -3.27 -16.89
N GLN A 414 23.45 -3.51 -15.58
CA GLN A 414 22.32 -4.19 -14.92
C GLN A 414 21.09 -3.31 -14.94
N HIS A 415 21.23 -2.00 -14.73
CA HIS A 415 20.13 -1.06 -14.78
C HIS A 415 19.53 -0.97 -16.20
N ALA A 416 20.38 -0.85 -17.23
CA ALA A 416 19.93 -0.87 -18.62
C ALA A 416 19.18 -2.16 -18.97
N SER A 417 19.66 -3.32 -18.51
CA SER A 417 18.98 -4.60 -18.67
C SER A 417 17.62 -4.62 -17.94
N LEU A 418 17.55 -4.08 -16.72
CA LEU A 418 16.31 -4.00 -15.94
C LEU A 418 15.26 -3.16 -16.66
N LEU A 419 15.61 -1.97 -17.14
CA LEU A 419 14.71 -1.10 -17.91
C LEU A 419 14.29 -1.74 -19.23
N ALA A 420 15.23 -2.38 -19.95
CA ALA A 420 14.91 -3.09 -21.18
C ALA A 420 13.88 -4.19 -20.94
N ASN A 421 14.01 -4.97 -19.86
CA ASN A 421 13.01 -5.95 -19.47
C ASN A 421 11.67 -5.32 -19.13
N CYS A 422 11.64 -4.23 -18.35
CA CYS A 422 10.41 -3.52 -18.01
C CYS A 422 9.64 -3.09 -19.27
N PHE A 423 10.33 -2.41 -20.19
CA PHE A 423 9.70 -1.88 -21.40
C PHE A 423 9.31 -3.00 -22.39
N ALA A 424 10.16 -4.03 -22.53
CA ALA A 424 9.87 -5.17 -23.39
C ALA A 424 8.64 -5.95 -22.89
N GLN A 425 8.49 -6.14 -21.58
CA GLN A 425 7.30 -6.80 -21.03
C GLN A 425 6.04 -5.97 -21.28
N SER A 426 6.09 -4.68 -21.02
CA SER A 426 4.98 -3.76 -21.29
C SER A 426 4.59 -3.75 -22.79
N GLU A 427 5.56 -3.80 -23.71
CA GLU A 427 5.29 -3.94 -25.15
C GLU A 427 4.69 -5.31 -25.50
N ALA A 428 5.28 -6.38 -24.98
CA ALA A 428 4.83 -7.74 -25.25
C ALA A 428 3.39 -7.99 -24.76
N PHE A 429 3.01 -7.48 -23.59
CA PHE A 429 1.64 -7.54 -23.09
C PHE A 429 0.65 -6.79 -23.98
N MET A 430 1.03 -5.63 -24.48
CA MET A 430 0.22 -4.83 -25.40
C MET A 430 0.08 -5.52 -26.77
N LYS A 431 1.21 -5.90 -27.36
CA LYS A 431 1.28 -6.32 -28.77
C LYS A 431 0.90 -7.80 -28.97
N GLY A 432 1.35 -8.67 -28.07
CA GLY A 432 1.26 -10.11 -28.27
C GLY A 432 2.07 -10.60 -29.47
N LYS A 433 1.81 -11.84 -29.89
CA LYS A 433 2.33 -12.47 -31.11
C LYS A 433 1.26 -13.37 -31.69
N THR A 434 0.77 -13.04 -32.87
CA THR A 434 -0.31 -13.80 -33.52
C THR A 434 0.14 -15.19 -33.95
N ILE A 435 -0.81 -16.09 -34.18
CA ILE A 435 -0.49 -17.45 -34.62
C ILE A 435 0.22 -17.46 -35.98
N ASP A 436 -0.09 -16.54 -36.87
CA ASP A 436 0.55 -16.43 -38.18
C ASP A 436 1.99 -15.90 -38.07
N GLU A 437 2.23 -14.92 -37.20
CA GLU A 437 3.59 -14.45 -36.86
C GLU A 437 4.43 -15.59 -36.27
N VAL A 438 3.82 -16.43 -35.42
CA VAL A 438 4.50 -17.62 -34.84
C VAL A 438 4.78 -18.66 -35.90
N ARG A 439 3.83 -18.95 -36.80
CA ARG A 439 4.02 -19.89 -37.90
C ARG A 439 5.17 -19.46 -38.81
N GLN A 440 5.21 -18.18 -39.15
CA GLN A 440 6.27 -17.63 -39.97
C GLN A 440 7.64 -17.81 -39.29
N ASP A 441 7.77 -17.44 -38.02
CA ASP A 441 9.02 -17.60 -37.26
C ASP A 441 9.50 -19.06 -37.20
N LEU A 442 8.57 -20.00 -36.97
CA LEU A 442 8.90 -21.43 -36.90
C LEU A 442 9.34 -21.98 -38.27
N GLN A 443 8.74 -21.51 -39.36
CA GLN A 443 9.16 -21.85 -40.73
C GLN A 443 10.54 -21.28 -41.05
N GLU A 444 10.81 -20.03 -40.66
CA GLU A 444 12.14 -19.39 -40.82
C GLU A 444 13.23 -20.10 -40.02
N GLN A 445 12.87 -20.74 -38.88
CA GLN A 445 13.75 -21.62 -38.11
C GLN A 445 13.95 -23.01 -38.75
N GLY A 446 13.29 -23.30 -39.87
CA GLY A 446 13.46 -24.53 -40.63
C GLY A 446 12.67 -25.74 -40.10
N LEU A 447 11.65 -25.52 -39.26
CA LEU A 447 10.80 -26.60 -38.75
C LEU A 447 9.90 -27.16 -39.87
N SER A 448 9.58 -28.45 -39.80
CA SER A 448 8.60 -29.06 -40.67
C SER A 448 7.18 -28.49 -40.48
N LEU A 449 6.34 -28.51 -41.50
CA LEU A 449 4.96 -28.03 -41.39
C LEU A 449 4.19 -28.70 -40.25
N ALA A 450 4.40 -29.99 -40.02
CA ALA A 450 3.76 -30.72 -38.92
C ALA A 450 4.19 -30.20 -37.55
N GLU A 451 5.46 -29.85 -37.37
CA GLU A 451 5.98 -29.27 -36.15
C GLU A 451 5.51 -27.82 -35.96
N VAL A 452 5.44 -27.04 -37.04
CA VAL A 452 4.89 -25.68 -37.02
C VAL A 452 3.45 -25.70 -36.52
N GLU A 453 2.58 -26.51 -37.12
CA GLU A 453 1.18 -26.57 -36.69
C GLU A 453 0.99 -27.13 -35.27
N ARG A 454 1.86 -28.02 -34.82
CA ARG A 454 1.83 -28.53 -33.44
C ARG A 454 2.28 -27.48 -32.43
N LEU A 455 3.27 -26.66 -32.76
CA LEU A 455 3.86 -25.70 -31.82
C LEU A 455 3.22 -24.30 -31.84
N ALA A 456 2.68 -23.89 -32.99
CA ALA A 456 2.17 -22.53 -33.18
C ALA A 456 1.11 -22.12 -32.12
N PRO A 457 0.10 -22.95 -31.78
CA PRO A 457 -0.87 -22.60 -30.74
C PRO A 457 -0.23 -22.35 -29.38
N HIS A 458 0.80 -23.11 -29.02
CA HIS A 458 1.49 -22.99 -27.72
C HIS A 458 2.43 -21.78 -27.64
N LYS A 459 2.90 -21.25 -28.74
CA LYS A 459 3.80 -20.11 -28.83
C LYS A 459 3.10 -18.81 -29.22
N THR A 460 1.77 -18.83 -29.36
CA THR A 460 0.94 -17.65 -29.58
C THR A 460 0.74 -16.89 -28.29
N PHE A 461 0.89 -15.57 -28.35
CA PHE A 461 0.63 -14.65 -27.25
C PHE A 461 -0.57 -13.77 -27.62
N PRO A 462 -1.69 -13.85 -26.90
CA PRO A 462 -2.88 -13.06 -27.23
C PRO A 462 -2.64 -11.56 -27.28
N GLY A 463 -1.71 -11.05 -26.48
CA GLY A 463 -1.53 -9.61 -26.31
C GLY A 463 -2.77 -8.98 -25.69
N ASN A 464 -3.03 -7.72 -26.04
CA ASN A 464 -4.21 -6.96 -25.61
C ASN A 464 -4.38 -6.90 -24.09
N ARG A 465 -3.26 -6.96 -23.34
CA ARG A 465 -3.19 -6.91 -21.86
C ARG A 465 -2.92 -5.48 -21.42
N PRO A 466 -3.83 -4.85 -20.67
CA PRO A 466 -3.68 -3.47 -20.24
C PRO A 466 -2.48 -3.29 -19.29
N SER A 467 -1.79 -2.15 -19.40
CA SER A 467 -0.77 -1.76 -18.43
C SER A 467 -0.62 -0.26 -18.30
N ASN A 468 -0.19 0.18 -17.13
CA ASN A 468 0.35 1.51 -16.88
C ASN A 468 1.86 1.41 -16.67
N THR A 469 2.59 2.49 -16.95
CA THR A 469 4.00 2.60 -16.59
C THR A 469 4.22 3.88 -15.80
N ILE A 470 4.70 3.75 -14.57
CA ILE A 470 5.02 4.86 -13.68
C ILE A 470 6.54 4.97 -13.61
N LEU A 471 7.08 6.10 -14.02
CA LEU A 471 8.51 6.37 -14.00
C LEU A 471 8.82 7.51 -13.04
N MET A 472 10.01 7.44 -12.43
CA MET A 472 10.61 8.51 -11.66
C MET A 472 12.11 8.60 -12.01
N GLU A 473 12.74 9.75 -11.84
CA GLU A 473 14.17 9.88 -12.18
C GLU A 473 15.02 8.98 -11.27
N TYR A 474 14.81 9.08 -9.94
CA TYR A 474 15.43 8.26 -8.91
C TYR A 474 14.38 7.86 -7.86
N LEU A 475 14.60 6.75 -7.17
CA LEU A 475 13.87 6.43 -5.94
C LEU A 475 14.48 7.25 -4.80
N THR A 476 13.82 8.34 -4.46
CA THR A 476 14.18 9.25 -3.37
C THR A 476 13.07 9.25 -2.31
N PRO A 477 13.32 9.79 -1.10
CA PRO A 477 12.23 10.01 -0.15
C PRO A 477 11.07 10.79 -0.76
N TYR A 478 11.35 11.84 -1.51
CA TYR A 478 10.33 12.65 -2.17
C TYR A 478 9.50 11.88 -3.21
N THR A 479 10.14 11.18 -4.14
CA THR A 479 9.42 10.42 -5.18
C THR A 479 8.66 9.22 -4.61
N LEU A 480 9.19 8.58 -3.55
CA LEU A 480 8.46 7.55 -2.83
C LEU A 480 7.22 8.12 -2.12
N GLY A 481 7.35 9.29 -1.50
CA GLY A 481 6.22 9.98 -0.88
C GLY A 481 5.12 10.30 -1.89
N ALA A 482 5.49 10.83 -3.05
CA ALA A 482 4.56 11.10 -4.15
C ALA A 482 3.89 9.82 -4.67
N LEU A 483 4.66 8.72 -4.82
CA LEU A 483 4.15 7.42 -5.28
C LEU A 483 3.13 6.82 -4.30
N VAL A 484 3.40 6.85 -3.00
CA VAL A 484 2.47 6.36 -1.99
C VAL A 484 1.18 7.19 -1.99
N ALA A 485 1.29 8.53 -2.01
CA ALA A 485 0.14 9.42 -2.05
C ALA A 485 -0.69 9.27 -3.34
N LEU A 486 -0.05 8.99 -4.48
CA LEU A 486 -0.74 8.66 -5.74
C LEU A 486 -1.71 7.49 -5.54
N TYR A 487 -1.25 6.40 -4.93
CA TYR A 487 -2.12 5.24 -4.70
C TYR A 487 -3.15 5.46 -3.58
N GLU A 488 -2.85 6.25 -2.55
CA GLU A 488 -3.85 6.66 -1.55
C GLU A 488 -5.01 7.41 -2.21
N HIS A 489 -4.72 8.37 -3.08
CA HIS A 489 -5.74 9.13 -3.79
C HIS A 489 -6.45 8.32 -4.88
N LYS A 490 -5.75 7.44 -5.60
CA LYS A 490 -6.37 6.45 -6.52
C LYS A 490 -7.42 5.61 -5.79
N THR A 491 -7.07 5.10 -4.62
CA THR A 491 -7.96 4.30 -3.76
C THR A 491 -9.16 5.12 -3.30
N PHE A 492 -8.95 6.38 -2.91
CA PHE A 492 -10.03 7.31 -2.56
C PHE A 492 -10.99 7.53 -3.74
N VAL A 493 -10.47 7.84 -4.94
CA VAL A 493 -11.29 8.08 -6.15
C VAL A 493 -12.18 6.87 -6.45
N GLN A 494 -11.61 5.67 -6.42
CA GLN A 494 -12.36 4.45 -6.65
C GLN A 494 -13.44 4.21 -5.59
N GLY A 495 -13.12 4.46 -4.32
CA GLY A 495 -14.09 4.36 -3.22
C GLY A 495 -15.27 5.32 -3.37
N VAL A 496 -15.02 6.53 -3.88
CA VAL A 496 -16.09 7.51 -4.19
C VAL A 496 -16.98 7.02 -5.33
N ILE A 497 -16.38 6.49 -6.41
CA ILE A 497 -17.14 5.98 -7.55
C ILE A 497 -18.05 4.82 -7.13
N TRP A 498 -17.52 3.85 -6.37
CA TRP A 498 -18.31 2.72 -5.85
C TRP A 498 -19.23 3.09 -4.69
N ASP A 499 -19.14 4.32 -4.16
CA ASP A 499 -19.87 4.79 -2.97
C ASP A 499 -19.59 3.93 -1.73
N VAL A 500 -18.40 3.41 -1.56
CA VAL A 500 -18.03 2.61 -0.38
C VAL A 500 -17.30 3.45 0.67
N ASN A 501 -17.36 3.03 1.95
CA ASN A 501 -16.61 3.69 3.00
C ASN A 501 -15.18 3.16 3.05
N SER A 502 -14.23 3.88 2.41
CA SER A 502 -12.85 3.45 2.24
C SER A 502 -11.99 3.54 3.51
N PHE A 503 -12.50 4.10 4.61
CA PHE A 503 -11.69 4.47 5.79
C PHE A 503 -12.00 3.67 7.04
N ASP A 504 -12.94 2.71 6.99
CA ASP A 504 -13.19 1.70 8.01
C ASP A 504 -12.70 0.30 7.61
N GLN A 505 -12.80 -0.69 8.52
CA GLN A 505 -12.37 -2.07 8.28
C GLN A 505 -13.20 -3.10 9.07
N TRP A 506 -14.51 -3.00 9.07
CA TRP A 506 -15.42 -3.90 9.83
C TRP A 506 -15.24 -5.39 9.50
N GLY A 507 -14.80 -5.70 8.27
CA GLY A 507 -14.62 -7.08 7.79
C GLY A 507 -13.60 -7.91 8.57
N VAL A 508 -12.68 -7.28 9.33
CA VAL A 508 -11.64 -7.98 10.11
C VAL A 508 -12.06 -8.23 11.57
N GLU A 509 -13.24 -7.75 12.02
CA GLU A 509 -13.62 -7.83 13.44
C GLU A 509 -14.14 -9.22 13.85
N LEU A 510 -14.91 -9.89 12.99
CA LEU A 510 -15.50 -11.20 13.31
C LEU A 510 -14.44 -12.25 13.65
N GLY A 511 -13.38 -12.33 12.87
CA GLY A 511 -12.27 -13.25 13.10
C GLY A 511 -11.61 -13.06 14.47
N LYS A 512 -11.41 -11.82 14.90
CA LYS A 512 -10.83 -11.49 16.22
C LYS A 512 -11.72 -11.95 17.39
N VAL A 513 -13.03 -11.78 17.24
CA VAL A 513 -14.00 -12.23 18.27
C VAL A 513 -13.98 -13.76 18.41
N LEU A 514 -13.94 -14.49 17.29
CA LEU A 514 -13.86 -15.94 17.28
C LEU A 514 -12.52 -16.44 17.82
N ALA A 515 -11.40 -15.81 17.39
CA ALA A 515 -10.06 -16.16 17.84
C ALA A 515 -9.93 -16.13 19.38
N LYS A 516 -10.42 -15.08 20.04
CA LYS A 516 -10.39 -14.96 21.50
C LYS A 516 -11.13 -16.11 22.21
N LYS A 517 -12.26 -16.58 21.65
CA LYS A 517 -13.00 -17.71 22.21
C LYS A 517 -12.21 -19.00 22.08
N ILE A 518 -11.69 -19.26 20.88
CA ILE A 518 -10.91 -20.47 20.59
C ILE A 518 -9.60 -20.49 21.40
N GLU A 519 -8.93 -19.35 21.54
CA GLU A 519 -7.72 -19.21 22.38
C GLU A 519 -8.00 -19.60 23.84
N ALA A 520 -9.10 -19.13 24.41
CA ALA A 520 -9.50 -19.49 25.77
C ALA A 520 -9.80 -21.01 25.93
N GLU A 521 -10.30 -21.66 24.89
CA GLU A 521 -10.51 -23.11 24.89
C GLU A 521 -9.19 -23.89 24.74
N LEU A 522 -8.30 -23.45 23.87
CA LEU A 522 -6.98 -24.06 23.67
C LEU A 522 -6.12 -23.98 24.92
N THR A 523 -6.17 -22.85 25.64
CA THR A 523 -5.42 -22.63 26.89
C THR A 523 -6.08 -23.23 28.11
N GLY A 524 -7.26 -23.83 27.97
CA GLY A 524 -8.03 -24.42 29.11
C GLY A 524 -8.70 -23.36 30.00
N ALA A 525 -8.72 -22.09 29.63
CA ALA A 525 -9.38 -21.03 30.39
C ALA A 525 -10.91 -21.00 30.21
N ALA A 526 -11.45 -21.71 29.23
CA ALA A 526 -12.88 -21.86 28.99
C ALA A 526 -13.25 -23.30 28.63
N ASN A 527 -14.50 -23.67 28.92
CA ASN A 527 -15.08 -24.93 28.46
C ASN A 527 -15.29 -24.88 26.92
N PRO A 528 -15.26 -26.07 26.25
CA PRO A 528 -15.55 -26.15 24.83
C PRO A 528 -16.87 -25.46 24.47
N ALA A 529 -16.82 -24.51 23.54
CA ALA A 529 -18.01 -23.88 22.99
C ALA A 529 -18.56 -24.70 21.82
N LEU A 530 -19.80 -24.39 21.42
CA LEU A 530 -20.42 -25.05 20.29
C LEU A 530 -19.91 -24.35 18.98
N HIS A 531 -18.92 -24.96 18.37
CA HIS A 531 -18.45 -24.61 17.02
C HIS A 531 -19.01 -25.60 15.98
N ASP A 532 -18.75 -25.35 14.69
CA ASP A 532 -18.96 -26.35 13.66
C ASP A 532 -18.04 -27.57 13.85
N SER A 533 -18.36 -28.68 13.21
CA SER A 533 -17.65 -29.94 13.40
C SER A 533 -16.18 -29.88 13.01
N SER A 534 -15.81 -29.06 12.00
CA SER A 534 -14.43 -28.86 11.58
C SER A 534 -13.64 -28.11 12.64
N THR A 535 -14.15 -26.98 13.11
CA THR A 535 -13.49 -26.17 14.15
C THR A 535 -13.32 -26.96 15.46
N ASN A 536 -14.34 -27.69 15.91
CA ASN A 536 -14.25 -28.56 17.09
C ASN A 536 -13.19 -29.66 16.92
N GLY A 537 -13.13 -30.29 15.73
CA GLY A 537 -12.15 -31.31 15.41
C GLY A 537 -10.71 -30.76 15.44
N LEU A 538 -10.47 -29.58 14.87
CA LEU A 538 -9.16 -28.91 14.85
C LEU A 538 -8.71 -28.50 16.27
N ILE A 539 -9.61 -27.97 17.10
CA ILE A 539 -9.32 -27.65 18.50
C ILE A 539 -8.91 -28.93 19.26
N ALA A 540 -9.66 -30.02 19.06
CA ALA A 540 -9.34 -31.28 19.72
C ALA A 540 -7.98 -31.84 19.31
N MET A 541 -7.62 -31.77 18.02
CA MET A 541 -6.30 -32.16 17.51
C MET A 541 -5.18 -31.30 18.11
N ALA A 542 -5.36 -29.98 18.15
CA ALA A 542 -4.38 -29.07 18.73
C ALA A 542 -4.13 -29.35 20.21
N LYS A 543 -5.21 -29.59 20.99
CA LYS A 543 -5.11 -29.94 22.43
C LYS A 543 -4.47 -31.30 22.68
N ALA A 544 -4.58 -32.24 21.75
CA ALA A 544 -3.95 -33.56 21.88
C ALA A 544 -2.44 -33.53 21.53
N ALA A 545 -1.96 -32.46 20.87
CA ALA A 545 -0.55 -32.30 20.50
C ALA A 545 0.29 -31.58 21.58
N VAL A 546 -0.34 -31.00 22.59
CA VAL A 546 0.27 -30.35 23.76
C VAL A 546 0.21 -31.31 24.95
#